data_b8ec728718494ca3db71398018fae021
#
_entry.id   b8ec728718494ca3db71398018fae021
#
_cell.length_a   1.000
_cell.length_b   1.000
_cell.length_c   1.000
_cell.angle_alpha   90.00
_cell.angle_beta   90.00
_cell.angle_gamma   90.00
#
_symmetry.space_group_name_H-M   'P 1'
#
loop_
_entity.id
_entity.type
_entity.pdbx_description
1 polymer ?
#
loop_
_entity_poly.entity_id
_entity_poly.type
_entity_poly.pdbx_seq_one_letter_code
_entity_poly.pdbx_strand_id
1 'polypeptide(L)'
;VFEAAPEKMALKQAIFAEIEAAAPATAILCSNTSVMPITQIMANLGDKTRALGTHWWNPPHLIPLVEVIRTADTSESAMEATTHLLAGAGKTPVRVEKDVPGFIGNRLQHALWREAVSLVERGICDAKAVDAVIKASFGRRLAVLGPLENADLVGTDLTLDIHNTVLAALERRPGPSPLLAQMVAEG
;
A
#
# COMPACT_ATOMS: atom_id res chain seq x y z
N VAL A 1 6.00 19.65 -2.19
CA VAL A 1 7.32 18.97 -2.18
C VAL A 1 7.10 17.49 -2.05
N PHE A 2 7.78 16.66 -2.88
CA PHE A 2 7.72 15.20 -2.80
C PHE A 2 9.09 14.68 -2.35
N GLU A 3 9.10 13.90 -1.26
CA GLU A 3 10.28 13.24 -0.73
C GLU A 3 10.27 11.76 -1.17
N ALA A 4 11.38 11.27 -1.72
CA ALA A 4 11.54 9.89 -2.19
C ALA A 4 12.93 9.32 -1.79
N ALA A 5 13.40 9.67 -0.60
CA ALA A 5 14.65 9.17 -0.03
C ALA A 5 14.52 7.71 0.45
N PRO A 6 15.64 7.01 0.71
CA PRO A 6 15.62 5.65 1.22
C PRO A 6 14.74 5.46 2.47
N GLU A 7 14.17 4.25 2.61
CA GLU A 7 13.28 3.86 3.71
C GLU A 7 14.00 3.76 5.07
N LYS A 8 14.43 4.93 5.57
CA LYS A 8 15.09 5.10 6.88
C LYS A 8 14.40 6.21 7.66
N MET A 9 13.73 5.87 8.76
CA MET A 9 12.90 6.80 9.54
C MET A 9 13.66 8.08 9.92
N ALA A 10 14.83 7.95 10.55
CA ALA A 10 15.63 9.10 10.98
C ALA A 10 16.04 10.02 9.81
N LEU A 11 16.36 9.44 8.65
CA LEU A 11 16.71 10.20 7.46
C LEU A 11 15.52 11.01 6.94
N LYS A 12 14.34 10.37 6.83
CA LYS A 12 13.14 11.04 6.36
C LYS A 12 12.71 12.16 7.33
N GLN A 13 12.77 11.92 8.63
CA GLN A 13 12.49 12.95 9.64
C GLN A 13 13.45 14.16 9.54
N ALA A 14 14.75 13.92 9.34
CA ALA A 14 15.74 14.98 9.15
C ALA A 14 15.46 15.79 7.88
N ILE A 15 15.21 15.11 6.75
CA ILE A 15 14.85 15.76 5.48
C ILE A 15 13.60 16.63 5.65
N PHE A 16 12.56 16.16 6.31
CA PHE A 16 11.32 16.94 6.50
C PHE A 16 11.52 18.14 7.41
N ALA A 17 12.39 18.06 8.42
CA ALA A 17 12.75 19.21 9.25
C ALA A 17 13.47 20.29 8.43
N GLU A 18 14.39 19.92 7.54
CA GLU A 18 15.08 20.84 6.64
C GLU A 18 14.12 21.46 5.61
N ILE A 19 13.22 20.64 5.03
CA ILE A 19 12.21 21.12 4.08
C ILE A 19 11.27 22.12 4.77
N GLU A 20 10.82 21.82 5.98
CA GLU A 20 9.91 22.73 6.73
C GLU A 20 10.55 24.09 7.01
N ALA A 21 11.84 24.09 7.35
CA ALA A 21 12.59 25.32 7.60
C ALA A 21 12.82 26.17 6.34
N ALA A 22 12.91 25.55 5.17
CA ALA A 22 13.26 26.22 3.91
C ALA A 22 12.07 26.49 2.99
N ALA A 23 11.02 25.68 3.04
CA ALA A 23 9.87 25.78 2.14
C ALA A 23 8.88 26.85 2.60
N PRO A 24 8.15 27.49 1.66
CA PRO A 24 7.04 28.37 2.01
C PRO A 24 6.02 27.69 2.92
N ALA A 25 5.42 28.44 3.83
CA ALA A 25 4.39 27.93 4.76
C ALA A 25 3.18 27.29 4.03
N THR A 26 2.94 27.70 2.79
CA THR A 26 1.87 27.15 1.92
C THR A 26 2.27 25.85 1.20
N ALA A 27 3.55 25.44 1.28
CA ALA A 27 4.00 24.23 0.60
C ALA A 27 3.45 22.97 1.26
N ILE A 28 2.83 22.09 0.50
CA ILE A 28 2.41 20.76 0.94
C ILE A 28 3.62 19.82 0.95
N LEU A 29 3.76 19.04 2.03
CA LEU A 29 4.88 18.13 2.27
C LEU A 29 4.41 16.68 2.10
N CYS A 30 4.96 15.98 1.10
CA CYS A 30 4.52 14.64 0.72
C CYS A 30 5.68 13.65 0.86
N SER A 31 5.48 12.53 1.55
CA SER A 31 6.43 11.42 1.57
C SER A 31 5.99 10.30 0.63
N ASN A 32 6.92 9.79 -0.19
CA ASN A 32 6.73 8.63 -1.04
C ASN A 32 7.18 7.32 -0.36
N THR A 33 7.02 7.21 0.96
CA THR A 33 7.28 5.94 1.63
C THR A 33 6.31 4.86 1.16
N SER A 34 6.78 3.61 1.08
CA SER A 34 5.94 2.48 0.67
C SER A 34 5.22 1.80 1.82
N VAL A 35 5.77 1.86 3.05
CA VAL A 35 5.26 1.07 4.17
C VAL A 35 5.25 1.81 5.51
N MET A 36 6.07 2.87 5.66
CA MET A 36 6.19 3.57 6.93
C MET A 36 4.98 4.46 7.20
N PRO A 37 4.44 4.49 8.43
CA PRO A 37 3.40 5.44 8.77
C PRO A 37 3.84 6.89 8.56
N ILE A 38 3.05 7.65 7.83
CA ILE A 38 3.30 9.08 7.56
C ILE A 38 3.34 9.87 8.87
N THR A 39 2.45 9.55 9.79
CA THR A 39 2.40 10.15 11.13
C THR A 39 3.75 10.08 11.85
N GLN A 40 4.48 8.96 11.71
CA GLN A 40 5.80 8.82 12.32
C GLN A 40 6.88 9.61 11.58
N ILE A 41 6.85 9.62 10.25
CA ILE A 41 7.79 10.40 9.43
C ILE A 41 7.65 11.88 9.74
N MET A 42 6.42 12.37 9.86
CA MET A 42 6.07 13.79 10.07
C MET A 42 5.98 14.18 11.56
N ALA A 43 6.41 13.29 12.48
CA ALA A 43 6.21 13.49 13.93
C ALA A 43 6.81 14.81 14.46
N ASN A 44 7.96 15.22 13.90
CA ASN A 44 8.74 16.38 14.36
C ASN A 44 8.38 17.70 13.65
N LEU A 45 7.43 17.70 12.69
CA LEU A 45 6.99 18.94 12.04
C LEU A 45 6.21 19.83 12.99
N GLY A 46 6.44 21.13 12.89
CA GLY A 46 5.69 22.17 13.60
C GLY A 46 4.26 22.32 13.06
N ASP A 47 4.11 22.30 11.73
CA ASP A 47 2.82 22.34 11.04
C ASP A 47 2.57 21.04 10.27
N LYS A 48 1.80 20.14 10.87
CA LYS A 48 1.40 18.85 10.30
C LYS A 48 0.17 18.93 9.41
N THR A 49 -0.54 20.05 9.39
CA THR A 49 -1.79 20.18 8.62
C THR A 49 -1.57 20.11 7.12
N ARG A 50 -0.35 20.44 6.66
CA ARG A 50 0.09 20.41 5.27
C ARG A 50 0.92 19.17 4.91
N ALA A 51 1.01 18.19 5.82
CA ALA A 51 1.81 16.98 5.64
C ALA A 51 0.92 15.76 5.35
N LEU A 52 1.31 14.96 4.35
CA LEU A 52 0.59 13.77 3.91
C LEU A 52 1.51 12.78 3.20
N GLY A 53 1.03 11.58 2.89
CA GLY A 53 1.73 10.60 2.08
C GLY A 53 1.26 10.63 0.63
N THR A 54 2.19 10.35 -0.29
CA THR A 54 1.88 10.08 -1.69
C THR A 54 2.67 8.86 -2.12
N HIS A 55 2.05 7.69 -2.03
CA HIS A 55 2.69 6.43 -2.39
C HIS A 55 2.53 6.13 -3.88
N TRP A 56 3.63 6.21 -4.61
CA TRP A 56 3.72 5.91 -6.02
C TRP A 56 4.13 4.45 -6.23
N TRP A 57 3.60 3.83 -7.27
CA TRP A 57 3.93 2.45 -7.62
C TRP A 57 4.97 2.38 -8.73
N ASN A 58 5.88 1.41 -8.62
CA ASN A 58 6.92 1.19 -9.64
C ASN A 58 6.41 0.34 -10.82
N PRO A 59 6.76 0.71 -12.05
CA PRO A 59 7.45 1.95 -12.43
C PRO A 59 6.45 3.13 -12.54
N PRO A 60 6.76 4.31 -11.95
CA PRO A 60 5.79 5.40 -11.78
C PRO A 60 5.31 6.01 -13.09
N HIS A 61 6.03 5.82 -14.19
CA HIS A 61 5.60 6.29 -15.52
C HIS A 61 4.59 5.37 -16.19
N LEU A 62 4.49 4.10 -15.79
CA LEU A 62 3.53 3.12 -16.31
C LEU A 62 2.33 2.92 -15.39
N ILE A 63 2.56 2.92 -14.09
CA ILE A 63 1.49 2.67 -13.12
C ILE A 63 0.78 3.99 -12.81
N PRO A 64 -0.54 4.08 -13.06
CA PRO A 64 -1.28 5.32 -12.84
C PRO A 64 -1.59 5.60 -11.36
N LEU A 65 -1.68 4.58 -10.50
CA LEU A 65 -2.08 4.70 -9.11
C LEU A 65 -1.09 5.56 -8.31
N VAL A 66 -1.65 6.50 -7.54
CA VAL A 66 -0.96 7.14 -6.41
C VAL A 66 -1.91 7.12 -5.21
N GLU A 67 -1.52 6.46 -4.14
CA GLU A 67 -2.26 6.53 -2.88
C GLU A 67 -1.93 7.83 -2.18
N VAL A 68 -2.94 8.62 -1.81
CA VAL A 68 -2.82 9.88 -1.08
C VAL A 68 -3.24 9.64 0.36
N ILE A 69 -2.27 9.58 1.27
CA ILE A 69 -2.47 9.09 2.63
C ILE A 69 -2.63 10.26 3.59
N ARG A 70 -3.77 10.29 4.28
CA ARG A 70 -4.12 11.25 5.31
C ARG A 70 -3.61 10.79 6.67
N THR A 71 -3.00 11.70 7.44
CA THR A 71 -2.81 11.55 8.89
C THR A 71 -3.98 12.17 9.65
N ALA A 72 -4.00 12.01 10.97
CA ALA A 72 -5.01 12.67 11.82
C ALA A 72 -4.93 14.21 11.76
N ASP A 73 -3.73 14.74 11.49
CA ASP A 73 -3.46 16.18 11.47
C ASP A 73 -3.65 16.79 10.08
N THR A 74 -3.58 16.00 9.00
CA THR A 74 -3.64 16.49 7.61
C THR A 74 -4.95 17.23 7.33
N SER A 75 -4.85 18.45 6.82
CA SER A 75 -6.02 19.26 6.45
C SER A 75 -6.72 18.73 5.20
N GLU A 76 -8.02 18.94 5.10
CA GLU A 76 -8.79 18.59 3.91
C GLU A 76 -8.28 19.34 2.68
N SER A 77 -7.93 20.62 2.82
CA SER A 77 -7.39 21.41 1.71
C SER A 77 -6.07 20.86 1.16
N ALA A 78 -5.19 20.30 2.00
CA ALA A 78 -3.96 19.64 1.54
C ALA A 78 -4.27 18.36 0.79
N MET A 79 -5.23 17.56 1.25
CA MET A 79 -5.70 16.35 0.58
C MET A 79 -6.30 16.66 -0.80
N GLU A 80 -7.20 17.63 -0.86
CA GLU A 80 -7.86 18.04 -2.11
C GLU A 80 -6.87 18.60 -3.12
N ALA A 81 -5.99 19.51 -2.71
CA ALA A 81 -5.00 20.13 -3.57
C ALA A 81 -4.03 19.08 -4.15
N THR A 82 -3.57 18.13 -3.33
CA THR A 82 -2.68 17.05 -3.78
C THR A 82 -3.41 16.10 -4.73
N THR A 83 -4.62 15.69 -4.40
CA THR A 83 -5.45 14.83 -5.27
C THR A 83 -5.69 15.48 -6.63
N HIS A 84 -6.07 16.77 -6.63
CA HIS A 84 -6.29 17.52 -7.87
C HIS A 84 -5.01 17.66 -8.71
N LEU A 85 -3.88 17.98 -8.08
CA LEU A 85 -2.57 18.06 -8.75
C LEU A 85 -2.20 16.74 -9.43
N LEU A 86 -2.34 15.62 -8.72
CA LEU A 86 -2.01 14.30 -9.25
C LEU A 86 -2.94 13.88 -10.39
N ALA A 87 -4.24 14.15 -10.27
CA ALA A 87 -5.20 13.91 -11.34
C ALA A 87 -4.89 14.75 -12.59
N GLY A 88 -4.53 16.03 -12.41
CA GLY A 88 -4.08 16.91 -13.48
C GLY A 88 -2.78 16.45 -14.16
N ALA A 89 -1.95 15.68 -13.44
CA ALA A 89 -0.74 15.05 -13.98
C ALA A 89 -1.01 13.68 -14.66
N GLY A 90 -2.27 13.30 -14.87
CA GLY A 90 -2.66 12.05 -15.53
C GLY A 90 -2.54 10.81 -14.61
N LYS A 91 -2.47 11.00 -13.30
CA LYS A 91 -2.50 9.91 -12.34
C LYS A 91 -3.92 9.57 -11.88
N THR A 92 -4.06 8.40 -11.26
CA THR A 92 -5.28 7.97 -10.58
C THR A 92 -5.04 8.07 -9.07
N PRO A 93 -5.28 9.24 -8.46
CA PRO A 93 -5.11 9.40 -7.02
C PRO A 93 -6.24 8.69 -6.28
N VAL A 94 -5.87 7.89 -5.28
CA VAL A 94 -6.82 7.21 -4.37
C VAL A 94 -6.55 7.68 -2.95
N ARG A 95 -7.56 8.22 -2.30
CA ARG A 95 -7.45 8.69 -0.92
C ARG A 95 -7.45 7.53 0.06
N VAL A 96 -6.51 7.58 1.00
CA VAL A 96 -6.39 6.66 2.14
C VAL A 96 -6.69 7.46 3.40
N GLU A 97 -7.88 7.29 3.97
CA GLU A 97 -8.40 8.15 5.04
C GLU A 97 -7.79 7.88 6.43
N LYS A 98 -6.98 6.83 6.56
CA LYS A 98 -6.24 6.52 7.79
C LYS A 98 -4.84 6.05 7.47
N ASP A 99 -3.87 6.66 8.13
CA ASP A 99 -2.47 6.26 8.05
C ASP A 99 -2.26 4.90 8.76
N VAL A 100 -2.09 3.86 7.94
CA VAL A 100 -1.83 2.49 8.41
C VAL A 100 -0.64 1.90 7.67
N PRO A 101 0.19 1.05 8.29
CA PRO A 101 1.33 0.43 7.63
C PRO A 101 0.93 -0.30 6.35
N GLY A 102 1.60 0.01 5.23
CA GLY A 102 1.36 -0.60 3.92
C GLY A 102 0.10 -0.13 3.19
N PHE A 103 -0.61 0.88 3.71
CA PHE A 103 -1.76 1.55 3.10
C PHE A 103 -2.83 0.57 2.58
N ILE A 104 -3.33 0.71 1.35
CA ILE A 104 -4.30 -0.22 0.76
C ILE A 104 -3.58 -1.27 -0.10
N GLY A 105 -2.82 -0.82 -1.08
CA GLY A 105 -2.27 -1.69 -2.11
C GLY A 105 -1.27 -2.71 -1.58
N ASN A 106 -0.28 -2.27 -0.78
CA ASN A 106 0.68 -3.20 -0.18
C ASN A 106 0.01 -4.18 0.79
N ARG A 107 -1.00 -3.75 1.54
CA ARG A 107 -1.74 -4.65 2.44
C ARG A 107 -2.42 -5.78 1.66
N LEU A 108 -3.11 -5.47 0.56
CA LEU A 108 -3.76 -6.47 -0.28
C LEU A 108 -2.74 -7.39 -0.96
N GLN A 109 -1.68 -6.80 -1.51
CA GLN A 109 -0.62 -7.56 -2.18
C GLN A 109 0.07 -8.53 -1.21
N HIS A 110 0.47 -8.06 -0.02
CA HIS A 110 1.14 -8.92 0.96
C HIS A 110 0.19 -9.92 1.63
N ALA A 111 -1.11 -9.65 1.72
CA ALA A 111 -2.09 -10.65 2.14
C ALA A 111 -2.16 -11.81 1.15
N LEU A 112 -2.20 -11.50 -0.15
CA LEU A 112 -2.13 -12.51 -1.22
C LEU A 112 -0.82 -13.30 -1.18
N TRP A 113 0.32 -12.61 -1.07
CA TRP A 113 1.63 -13.25 -1.04
C TRP A 113 1.84 -14.12 0.18
N ARG A 114 1.34 -13.71 1.36
CA ARG A 114 1.40 -14.53 2.58
C ARG A 114 0.75 -15.89 2.36
N GLU A 115 -0.44 -15.93 1.77
CA GLU A 115 -1.12 -17.16 1.46
C GLU A 115 -0.39 -17.95 0.36
N ALA A 116 0.04 -17.29 -0.72
CA ALA A 116 0.78 -17.92 -1.80
C ALA A 116 2.05 -18.64 -1.31
N VAL A 117 2.85 -18.00 -0.47
CA VAL A 117 4.05 -18.59 0.14
C VAL A 117 3.69 -19.76 1.07
N SER A 118 2.62 -19.61 1.86
CA SER A 118 2.13 -20.66 2.76
C SER A 118 1.73 -21.94 2.02
N LEU A 119 1.08 -21.83 0.87
CA LEU A 119 0.72 -22.97 0.04
C LEU A 119 1.96 -23.78 -0.41
N VAL A 120 3.04 -23.10 -0.79
CA VAL A 120 4.32 -23.73 -1.16
C VAL A 120 5.02 -24.31 0.08
N GLU A 121 5.12 -23.55 1.17
CA GLU A 121 5.75 -23.99 2.42
C GLU A 121 5.09 -25.27 2.98
N ARG A 122 3.78 -25.38 2.86
CA ARG A 122 2.99 -26.55 3.31
C ARG A 122 2.98 -27.70 2.30
N GLY A 123 3.67 -27.57 1.15
CA GLY A 123 3.74 -28.61 0.14
C GLY A 123 2.41 -28.88 -0.57
N ILE A 124 1.47 -27.93 -0.55
CA ILE A 124 0.19 -28.08 -1.24
C ILE A 124 0.39 -28.02 -2.76
N CYS A 125 1.30 -27.15 -3.21
CA CYS A 125 1.70 -27.04 -4.59
C CYS A 125 3.09 -26.37 -4.70
N ASP A 126 3.68 -26.34 -5.88
CA ASP A 126 4.89 -25.59 -6.16
C ASP A 126 4.59 -24.12 -6.54
N ALA A 127 5.61 -23.28 -6.54
CA ALA A 127 5.47 -21.84 -6.86
C ALA A 127 4.94 -21.64 -8.30
N LYS A 128 5.30 -22.49 -9.25
CA LYS A 128 4.85 -22.43 -10.63
C LYS A 128 3.33 -22.66 -10.73
N ALA A 129 2.79 -23.57 -9.93
CA ALA A 129 1.36 -23.83 -9.88
C ALA A 129 0.59 -22.66 -9.27
N VAL A 130 1.09 -22.02 -8.19
CA VAL A 130 0.51 -20.81 -7.63
C VAL A 130 0.40 -19.71 -8.70
N ASP A 131 1.50 -19.43 -9.39
CA ASP A 131 1.54 -18.44 -10.47
C ASP A 131 0.58 -18.76 -11.61
N ALA A 132 0.52 -20.01 -12.03
CA ALA A 132 -0.37 -20.46 -13.10
C ALA A 132 -1.85 -20.27 -12.72
N VAL A 133 -2.23 -20.63 -11.48
CA VAL A 133 -3.60 -20.44 -10.98
C VAL A 133 -3.98 -18.98 -11.01
N ILE A 134 -3.14 -18.08 -10.46
CA ILE A 134 -3.44 -16.63 -10.45
C ILE A 134 -3.57 -16.09 -11.88
N LYS A 135 -2.58 -16.38 -12.74
CA LYS A 135 -2.56 -15.87 -14.14
C LYS A 135 -3.71 -16.39 -14.98
N ALA A 136 -4.19 -17.60 -14.73
CA ALA A 136 -5.27 -18.22 -15.51
C ALA A 136 -6.68 -17.99 -14.95
N SER A 137 -6.80 -17.44 -13.74
CA SER A 137 -8.08 -17.28 -13.05
C SER A 137 -8.38 -15.80 -12.70
N PHE A 138 -8.64 -15.53 -11.43
CA PHE A 138 -9.10 -14.22 -10.96
C PHE A 138 -8.09 -13.08 -11.20
N GLY A 139 -6.80 -13.36 -11.31
CA GLY A 139 -5.80 -12.35 -11.64
C GLY A 139 -6.07 -11.64 -12.96
N ARG A 140 -6.68 -12.32 -13.95
CA ARG A 140 -7.02 -11.73 -15.25
C ARG A 140 -8.10 -10.66 -15.17
N ARG A 141 -9.00 -10.74 -14.21
CA ARG A 141 -10.10 -9.78 -14.05
C ARG A 141 -9.78 -8.63 -13.11
N LEU A 142 -8.73 -8.74 -12.27
CA LEU A 142 -8.38 -7.66 -11.34
C LEU A 142 -8.04 -6.32 -12.00
N ALA A 143 -7.66 -6.32 -13.29
CA ALA A 143 -7.42 -5.10 -14.05
C ALA A 143 -8.70 -4.35 -14.46
N VAL A 144 -9.85 -5.02 -14.44
CA VAL A 144 -11.14 -4.48 -14.92
C VAL A 144 -12.25 -4.61 -13.88
N LEU A 145 -12.05 -5.40 -12.84
CA LEU A 145 -13.02 -5.68 -11.79
C LEU A 145 -12.29 -5.79 -10.46
N GLY A 146 -12.52 -4.85 -9.57
CA GLY A 146 -11.93 -4.86 -8.23
C GLY A 146 -12.49 -6.01 -7.35
N PRO A 147 -11.80 -6.38 -6.27
CA PRO A 147 -12.22 -7.52 -5.44
C PRO A 147 -13.60 -7.33 -4.79
N LEU A 148 -13.96 -6.11 -4.37
CA LEU A 148 -15.26 -5.83 -3.77
C LEU A 148 -16.37 -5.75 -4.82
N GLU A 149 -16.11 -5.18 -6.01
CA GLU A 149 -17.01 -5.22 -7.15
C GLU A 149 -17.31 -6.67 -7.57
N ASN A 150 -16.28 -7.54 -7.56
CA ASN A 150 -16.48 -8.95 -7.84
C ASN A 150 -17.32 -9.66 -6.77
N ALA A 151 -17.11 -9.34 -5.49
CA ALA A 151 -17.90 -9.90 -4.40
C ALA A 151 -19.37 -9.50 -4.49
N ASP A 152 -19.66 -8.26 -4.88
CA ASP A 152 -21.00 -7.76 -5.14
C ASP A 152 -21.64 -8.46 -6.36
N LEU A 153 -20.88 -8.59 -7.44
CA LEU A 153 -21.34 -9.24 -8.69
C LEU A 153 -21.74 -10.71 -8.50
N VAL A 154 -20.98 -11.47 -7.69
CA VAL A 154 -21.27 -12.90 -7.43
C VAL A 154 -22.30 -13.11 -6.31
N GLY A 155 -22.62 -12.09 -5.56
CA GLY A 155 -23.53 -12.11 -4.42
C GLY A 155 -22.81 -12.15 -3.07
N THR A 156 -23.24 -11.25 -2.17
CA THR A 156 -22.65 -11.15 -0.82
C THR A 156 -22.98 -12.35 0.06
N ASP A 157 -24.11 -13.01 -0.14
CA ASP A 157 -24.53 -14.26 0.50
C ASP A 157 -23.57 -15.39 0.14
N LEU A 158 -23.28 -15.62 -1.13
CA LEU A 158 -22.31 -16.60 -1.60
C LEU A 158 -20.90 -16.28 -1.07
N THR A 159 -20.52 -15.02 -1.10
CA THR A 159 -19.23 -14.59 -0.55
C THR A 159 -19.11 -14.90 0.93
N LEU A 160 -20.18 -14.67 1.73
CA LEU A 160 -20.23 -14.99 3.15
C LEU A 160 -20.09 -16.49 3.39
N ASP A 161 -20.79 -17.33 2.64
CA ASP A 161 -20.74 -18.79 2.77
C ASP A 161 -19.33 -19.33 2.47
N ILE A 162 -18.68 -18.81 1.43
CA ILE A 162 -17.29 -19.16 1.10
C ILE A 162 -16.36 -18.72 2.24
N HIS A 163 -16.52 -17.50 2.76
CA HIS A 163 -15.71 -16.98 3.87
C HIS A 163 -15.83 -17.82 5.13
N ASN A 164 -17.04 -18.29 5.48
CA ASN A 164 -17.26 -19.17 6.63
C ASN A 164 -16.44 -20.47 6.55
N THR A 165 -16.14 -20.93 5.34
CA THR A 165 -15.35 -22.15 5.11
C THR A 165 -13.86 -21.86 4.96
N VAL A 166 -13.49 -20.89 4.13
CA VAL A 166 -12.11 -20.71 3.66
C VAL A 166 -11.26 -19.92 4.65
N LEU A 167 -11.80 -18.84 5.25
CA LEU A 167 -10.99 -17.92 6.07
C LEU A 167 -10.34 -18.61 7.28
N ALA A 168 -10.96 -19.66 7.82
CA ALA A 168 -10.39 -20.42 8.94
C ALA A 168 -9.12 -21.20 8.57
N ALA A 169 -8.95 -21.55 7.28
CA ALA A 169 -7.86 -22.35 6.76
C ALA A 169 -6.69 -21.52 6.21
N LEU A 170 -6.88 -20.20 6.02
CA LEU A 170 -5.86 -19.32 5.48
C LEU A 170 -4.74 -19.04 6.50
N GLU A 171 -3.57 -18.71 5.99
CA GLU A 171 -2.39 -18.36 6.79
C GLU A 171 -2.62 -17.09 7.64
N ARG A 172 -2.34 -17.18 8.95
CA ARG A 172 -2.54 -16.08 9.91
C ARG A 172 -1.28 -15.66 10.65
N ARG A 173 -0.13 -16.23 10.29
CA ARG A 173 1.15 -15.94 10.95
C ARG A 173 1.44 -14.42 10.92
N PRO A 174 1.80 -13.80 12.05
CA PRO A 174 2.04 -12.36 12.12
C PRO A 174 3.39 -11.92 11.55
N GLY A 175 4.32 -12.87 11.31
CA GLY A 175 5.66 -12.62 10.80
C GLY A 175 5.91 -13.18 9.40
N PRO A 176 7.13 -13.00 8.85
CA PRO A 176 7.50 -13.56 7.57
C PRO A 176 7.52 -15.10 7.60
N SER A 177 7.36 -15.71 6.42
CA SER A 177 7.46 -17.16 6.27
C SER A 177 8.89 -17.65 6.58
N PRO A 178 9.05 -18.76 7.33
CA PRO A 178 10.34 -19.43 7.51
C PRO A 178 10.99 -19.82 6.17
N LEU A 179 10.20 -20.27 5.21
CA LEU A 179 10.70 -20.59 3.87
C LEU A 179 11.34 -19.36 3.21
N LEU A 180 10.70 -18.21 3.28
CA LEU A 180 11.25 -16.96 2.73
C LEU A 180 12.54 -16.55 3.46
N ALA A 181 12.56 -16.67 4.78
CA ALA A 181 13.75 -16.36 5.57
C ALA A 181 14.94 -17.31 5.24
N GLN A 182 14.66 -18.60 5.05
CA GLN A 182 15.66 -19.58 4.63
C GLN A 182 16.21 -19.24 3.24
N MET A 183 15.36 -18.98 2.26
CA MET A 183 15.80 -18.60 0.90
C MET A 183 16.71 -17.38 0.88
N VAL A 184 16.42 -16.38 1.71
CA VAL A 184 17.28 -15.19 1.84
C VAL A 184 18.63 -15.53 2.47
N ALA A 185 18.68 -16.48 3.41
CA ALA A 185 19.93 -16.90 4.06
C ALA A 185 20.80 -17.76 3.14
N GLU A 186 20.20 -18.47 2.20
CA GLU A 186 20.90 -19.35 1.22
C GLU A 186 21.43 -18.58 0.01
N GLY A 187 20.94 -17.35 -0.29
CA GLY A 187 21.36 -16.47 -1.40
C GLY A 187 20.56 -16.65 -2.67
#